data_ad29d5830f2369b527b55e3d7fe6410c
#
_entry.id   ad29d5830f2369b527b55e3d7fe6410c
#
_cell.length_a   1.000
_cell.length_b   1.000
_cell.length_c   1.000
_cell.angle_alpha   90.00
_cell.angle_beta   90.00
_cell.angle_gamma   90.00
#
_symmetry.space_group_name_H-M   'P 1'
#
loop_
_entity.id
_entity.type
_entity.pdbx_description
1 polymer ?
#
loop_
_entity_poly.entity_id
_entity_poly.type
_entity_poly.pdbx_seq_one_letter_code
_entity_poly.pdbx_strand_id
1 'polypeptide(L)'
;MKLYLKTKNVLDERETQEMYRIEHRGMWGMYALLCAAVVVQMLFGAGFAQIAGEAFVIAVVSVGMMIAYARRGIWDADARPSTGGNAAYALLCALGVTAVTFGLHENAAKALLFGAAAFILCFALLSLLMAYVKKRQKQQSDELDDE
;
A
#
# COMPACT_ATOMS: atom_id res chain seq x y z
N MET A 1 22.24 40.40 24.50
CA MET A 1 22.59 39.27 23.64
C MET A 1 21.27 38.71 23.07
N LYS A 2 20.82 39.20 21.89
CA LYS A 2 19.57 38.77 21.27
C LYS A 2 19.85 37.52 20.44
N LEU A 3 19.34 36.36 20.89
CA LEU A 3 19.37 35.13 20.11
C LEU A 3 18.53 35.33 18.85
N TYR A 4 19.19 35.44 17.73
CA TYR A 4 18.60 35.43 16.39
C TYR A 4 18.23 33.98 16.02
N LEU A 5 17.14 33.47 16.59
CA LEU A 5 16.55 32.20 16.20
C LEU A 5 15.13 32.47 15.75
N LYS A 6 14.97 33.06 14.57
CA LYS A 6 13.74 32.92 13.78
C LYS A 6 13.94 33.40 12.34
N THR A 7 14.82 32.76 11.61
CA THR A 7 14.66 32.75 10.16
C THR A 7 13.58 31.74 9.90
N LYS A 8 12.35 32.22 9.76
CA LYS A 8 11.26 31.45 9.16
C LYS A 8 11.69 31.31 7.70
N ASN A 9 12.41 30.23 7.36
CA ASN A 9 12.61 29.82 5.99
C ASN A 9 11.22 29.54 5.43
N VAL A 10 10.63 30.54 4.82
CA VAL A 10 9.47 30.36 3.94
C VAL A 10 10.08 29.70 2.71
N LEU A 11 10.06 28.36 2.71
CA LEU A 11 10.40 27.58 1.52
C LEU A 11 9.51 28.10 0.40
N ASP A 12 10.12 28.44 -0.74
CA ASP A 12 9.38 28.77 -1.95
C ASP A 12 8.55 27.57 -2.35
N GLU A 13 7.42 27.80 -3.03
CA GLU A 13 6.50 26.72 -3.46
C GLU A 13 7.22 25.66 -4.27
N ARG A 14 8.19 26.05 -5.08
CA ARG A 14 9.06 25.15 -5.85
C ARG A 14 9.94 24.28 -4.95
N GLU A 15 10.56 24.87 -3.94
CA GLU A 15 11.41 24.13 -2.98
C GLU A 15 10.57 23.14 -2.16
N THR A 16 9.36 23.53 -1.79
CA THR A 16 8.41 22.66 -1.09
C THR A 16 8.00 21.46 -1.96
N GLN A 17 7.75 21.69 -3.25
CA GLN A 17 7.42 20.59 -4.19
C GLN A 17 8.62 19.66 -4.41
N GLU A 18 9.83 20.19 -4.51
CA GLU A 18 11.04 19.38 -4.63
C GLU A 18 11.29 18.54 -3.38
N MET A 19 11.09 19.11 -2.18
CA MET A 19 11.18 18.40 -0.91
C MET A 19 10.18 17.23 -0.87
N TYR A 20 8.90 17.46 -1.19
CA TYR A 20 7.91 16.39 -1.24
C TYR A 20 8.26 15.30 -2.26
N ARG A 21 8.86 15.66 -3.39
CA ARG A 21 9.31 14.69 -4.39
C ARG A 21 10.44 13.81 -3.88
N ILE A 22 11.39 14.40 -3.14
CA ILE A 22 12.49 13.67 -2.52
C ILE A 22 11.97 12.76 -1.42
N GLU A 23 11.11 13.26 -0.54
CA GLU A 23 10.49 12.48 0.53
C GLU A 23 9.67 11.30 -0.04
N HIS A 24 8.89 11.55 -1.09
CA HIS A 24 8.11 10.52 -1.77
C HIS A 24 9.00 9.41 -2.35
N ARG A 25 10.08 9.78 -3.04
CA ARG A 25 11.06 8.79 -3.57
C ARG A 25 11.76 8.03 -2.45
N GLY A 26 12.14 8.73 -1.38
CA GLY A 26 12.75 8.12 -0.21
C GLY A 26 11.83 7.12 0.47
N MET A 27 10.57 7.48 0.64
CA MET A 27 9.54 6.58 1.21
C MET A 27 9.35 5.33 0.37
N TRP A 28 9.20 5.46 -0.96
CA TRP A 28 9.06 4.31 -1.85
C TRP A 28 10.33 3.46 -1.90
N GLY A 29 11.51 4.09 -1.84
CA GLY A 29 12.78 3.40 -1.74
C GLY A 29 12.89 2.57 -0.46
N MET A 30 12.57 3.15 0.69
CA MET A 30 12.52 2.45 1.97
C MET A 30 11.53 1.27 1.94
N TYR A 31 10.33 1.50 1.41
CA TYR A 31 9.31 0.47 1.31
C TYR A 31 9.76 -0.71 0.44
N ALA A 32 10.37 -0.43 -0.72
CA ALA A 32 10.91 -1.45 -1.61
C ALA A 32 12.06 -2.25 -0.95
N LEU A 33 12.96 -1.56 -0.23
CA LEU A 33 14.05 -2.20 0.49
C LEU A 33 13.53 -3.09 1.64
N LEU A 34 12.48 -2.65 2.34
CA LEU A 34 11.86 -3.44 3.39
C LEU A 34 11.20 -4.71 2.83
N CYS A 35 10.48 -4.60 1.73
CA CYS A 35 9.94 -5.76 1.01
C CYS A 35 11.05 -6.71 0.54
N ALA A 36 12.14 -6.17 -0.02
CA ALA A 36 13.29 -6.96 -0.45
C ALA A 36 13.95 -7.68 0.73
N ALA A 37 14.10 -7.00 1.88
CA ALA A 37 14.66 -7.61 3.09
C ALA A 37 13.83 -8.81 3.57
N VAL A 38 12.51 -8.69 3.59
CA VAL A 38 11.60 -9.81 3.91
C VAL A 38 11.81 -10.98 2.96
N VAL A 39 11.86 -10.71 1.64
CA VAL A 39 12.08 -11.77 0.64
C VAL A 39 13.43 -12.45 0.83
N VAL A 40 14.50 -11.69 1.06
CA VAL A 40 15.84 -12.22 1.31
C VAL A 40 15.86 -13.09 2.56
N GLN A 41 15.28 -12.61 3.67
CA GLN A 41 15.19 -13.37 4.92
C GLN A 41 14.45 -14.71 4.72
N MET A 42 13.36 -14.69 3.94
CA MET A 42 12.63 -15.92 3.61
C MET A 42 13.45 -16.91 2.77
N LEU A 43 14.22 -16.42 1.80
CA LEU A 43 15.13 -17.24 1.00
C LEU A 43 16.22 -17.91 1.85
N PHE A 44 16.63 -17.27 2.96
CA PHE A 44 17.55 -17.83 3.94
C PHE A 44 16.88 -18.70 5.02
N GLY A 45 15.58 -19.00 4.86
CA GLY A 45 14.85 -19.88 5.77
C GLY A 45 14.40 -19.23 7.08
N ALA A 46 14.29 -17.90 7.11
CA ALA A 46 13.76 -17.20 8.27
C ALA A 46 12.30 -17.60 8.55
N GLY A 47 12.01 -17.97 9.79
CA GLY A 47 10.66 -18.28 10.22
C GLY A 47 9.78 -17.03 10.33
N PHE A 48 8.45 -17.23 10.35
CA PHE A 48 7.48 -16.13 10.42
C PHE A 48 7.74 -15.17 11.61
N ALA A 49 8.15 -15.69 12.76
CA ALA A 49 8.46 -14.88 13.95
C ALA A 49 9.60 -13.87 13.71
N GLN A 50 10.54 -14.19 12.82
CA GLN A 50 11.68 -13.33 12.50
C GLN A 50 11.28 -12.17 11.58
N ILE A 51 10.36 -12.42 10.63
CA ILE A 51 9.90 -11.41 9.65
C ILE A 51 8.62 -10.68 10.10
N ALA A 52 8.07 -11.05 11.25
CA ALA A 52 6.78 -10.51 11.71
C ALA A 52 6.81 -8.98 11.92
N GLY A 53 7.94 -8.43 12.37
CA GLY A 53 8.13 -7.02 12.58
C GLY A 53 8.05 -6.23 11.28
N GLU A 54 8.81 -6.64 10.29
CA GLU A 54 8.85 -6.02 8.97
C GLU A 54 7.50 -6.17 8.25
N ALA A 55 6.89 -7.35 8.32
CA ALA A 55 5.58 -7.62 7.75
C ALA A 55 4.50 -6.72 8.38
N PHE A 56 4.56 -6.52 9.70
CA PHE A 56 3.65 -5.61 10.40
C PHE A 56 3.82 -4.17 9.93
N VAL A 57 5.05 -3.67 9.82
CA VAL A 57 5.32 -2.30 9.34
C VAL A 57 4.81 -2.12 7.92
N ILE A 58 5.08 -3.07 7.02
CA ILE A 58 4.59 -3.05 5.63
C ILE A 58 3.06 -2.98 5.62
N ALA A 59 2.38 -3.81 6.40
CA ALA A 59 0.92 -3.85 6.47
C ALA A 59 0.33 -2.54 6.99
N VAL A 60 0.85 -2.00 8.10
CA VAL A 60 0.35 -0.75 8.69
C VAL A 60 0.54 0.43 7.76
N VAL A 61 1.72 0.57 7.15
CA VAL A 61 2.00 1.65 6.20
C VAL A 61 1.11 1.54 4.97
N SER A 62 0.96 0.34 4.39
CA SER A 62 0.10 0.11 3.21
C SER A 62 -1.36 0.48 3.50
N VAL A 63 -1.91 0.00 4.61
CA VAL A 63 -3.29 0.29 5.01
C VAL A 63 -3.47 1.78 5.32
N GLY A 64 -2.53 2.38 6.03
CA GLY A 64 -2.55 3.81 6.35
C GLY A 64 -2.56 4.69 5.11
N MET A 65 -1.70 4.40 4.13
CA MET A 65 -1.68 5.09 2.85
C MET A 65 -2.99 4.92 2.09
N MET A 66 -3.51 3.70 2.01
CA MET A 66 -4.76 3.41 1.33
C MET A 66 -5.93 4.21 1.93
N ILE A 67 -6.02 4.28 3.26
CA ILE A 67 -7.03 5.08 3.97
C ILE A 67 -6.83 6.58 3.69
N ALA A 68 -5.59 7.06 3.70
CA ALA A 68 -5.28 8.47 3.45
C ALA A 68 -5.69 8.90 2.03
N TYR A 69 -5.37 8.11 1.01
CA TYR A 69 -5.79 8.36 -0.37
C TYR A 69 -7.31 8.31 -0.51
N ALA A 70 -7.96 7.28 0.06
CA ALA A 70 -9.40 7.14 0.00
C ALA A 70 -10.14 8.33 0.65
N ARG A 71 -9.63 8.83 1.81
CA ARG A 71 -10.22 9.98 2.50
C ARG A 71 -10.09 11.29 1.74
N ARG A 72 -9.01 11.47 0.98
CA ARG A 72 -8.75 12.70 0.22
C ARG A 72 -9.35 12.66 -1.18
N GLY A 73 -9.95 11.55 -1.59
CA GLY A 73 -10.45 11.36 -2.96
C GLY A 73 -9.35 11.41 -4.03
N ILE A 74 -8.09 11.36 -3.61
CA ILE A 74 -6.94 11.34 -4.52
C ILE A 74 -6.84 9.90 -5.03
N TRP A 75 -7.41 9.69 -6.21
CA TRP A 75 -7.25 8.44 -6.95
C TRP A 75 -6.61 8.78 -8.27
N ASP A 76 -5.64 7.98 -8.66
CA ASP A 76 -4.97 8.18 -9.93
C ASP A 76 -6.01 8.15 -11.07
N ALA A 77 -6.09 9.24 -11.83
CA ALA A 77 -7.06 9.36 -12.92
C ALA A 77 -6.88 8.28 -14.00
N ASP A 78 -5.66 7.72 -14.09
CA ASP A 78 -5.33 6.64 -15.01
C ASP A 78 -5.64 5.24 -14.45
N ALA A 79 -5.70 5.10 -13.13
CA ALA A 79 -6.09 3.86 -12.47
C ALA A 79 -7.62 3.77 -12.40
N ARG A 80 -8.26 3.51 -13.54
CA ARG A 80 -9.71 3.22 -13.54
C ARG A 80 -9.94 1.96 -12.71
N PRO A 81 -10.59 2.06 -11.55
CA PRO A 81 -10.84 0.90 -10.72
C PRO A 81 -11.71 -0.08 -11.50
N SER A 82 -11.11 -1.17 -11.94
CA SER A 82 -11.77 -2.21 -12.72
C SER A 82 -11.80 -3.50 -11.91
N THR A 83 -12.87 -4.26 -12.03
CA THR A 83 -12.99 -5.58 -11.39
C THR A 83 -11.87 -6.52 -11.84
N GLY A 84 -11.45 -6.40 -13.12
CA GLY A 84 -10.32 -7.17 -13.65
C GLY A 84 -8.98 -6.80 -13.00
N GLY A 85 -8.73 -5.51 -12.77
CA GLY A 85 -7.55 -5.04 -12.05
C GLY A 85 -7.51 -5.57 -10.60
N ASN A 86 -8.64 -5.48 -9.89
CA ASN A 86 -8.75 -6.02 -8.53
C ASN A 86 -8.48 -7.53 -8.49
N ALA A 87 -8.99 -8.29 -9.46
CA ALA A 87 -8.74 -9.72 -9.58
C ALA A 87 -7.26 -10.03 -9.85
N ALA A 88 -6.60 -9.25 -10.71
CA ALA A 88 -5.17 -9.41 -11.00
C ALA A 88 -4.29 -9.17 -9.75
N TYR A 89 -4.55 -8.09 -9.00
CA TYR A 89 -3.82 -7.81 -7.75
C TYR A 89 -4.10 -8.85 -6.68
N ALA A 90 -5.35 -9.31 -6.52
CA ALA A 90 -5.70 -10.37 -5.60
C ALA A 90 -5.01 -11.69 -5.97
N LEU A 91 -4.90 -12.00 -7.27
CA LEU A 91 -4.20 -13.19 -7.76
C LEU A 91 -2.69 -13.12 -7.46
N LEU A 92 -2.05 -11.98 -7.70
CA LEU A 92 -0.63 -11.78 -7.36
C LEU A 92 -0.39 -11.95 -5.85
N CYS A 93 -1.27 -11.40 -5.02
CA CYS A 93 -1.22 -11.58 -3.57
C CYS A 93 -1.37 -13.07 -3.18
N ALA A 94 -2.33 -13.77 -3.76
CA ALA A 94 -2.56 -15.18 -3.52
C ALA A 94 -1.36 -16.05 -3.91
N LEU A 95 -0.76 -15.79 -5.08
CA LEU A 95 0.44 -16.49 -5.54
C LEU A 95 1.61 -16.28 -4.58
N GLY A 96 1.81 -15.05 -4.11
CA GLY A 96 2.83 -14.73 -3.11
C GLY A 96 2.61 -15.52 -1.82
N VAL A 97 1.40 -15.50 -1.26
CA VAL A 97 1.05 -16.24 -0.03
C VAL A 97 1.21 -17.75 -0.23
N THR A 98 0.80 -18.28 -1.38
CA THR A 98 0.95 -19.72 -1.69
C THR A 98 2.43 -20.11 -1.75
N ALA A 99 3.27 -19.33 -2.44
CA ALA A 99 4.69 -19.61 -2.55
C ALA A 99 5.39 -19.59 -1.18
N VAL A 100 5.08 -18.58 -0.36
CA VAL A 100 5.61 -18.44 0.99
C VAL A 100 5.19 -19.61 1.88
N THR A 101 3.90 -19.94 1.92
CA THR A 101 3.37 -21.03 2.74
C THR A 101 3.86 -22.39 2.28
N PHE A 102 4.07 -22.60 1.00
CA PHE A 102 4.65 -23.83 0.47
C PHE A 102 6.12 -23.98 0.92
N GLY A 103 6.90 -22.91 0.82
CA GLY A 103 8.29 -22.92 1.29
C GLY A 103 8.45 -23.15 2.79
N LEU A 104 7.48 -22.69 3.61
CA LEU A 104 7.52 -22.86 5.06
C LEU A 104 7.02 -24.24 5.55
N HIS A 105 6.08 -24.86 4.85
CA HIS A 105 5.34 -26.02 5.34
C HIS A 105 5.48 -27.27 4.50
N GLU A 106 6.09 -27.19 3.32
CA GLU A 106 6.24 -28.31 2.36
C GLU A 106 4.91 -29.02 2.00
N ASN A 107 3.76 -28.46 2.39
CA ASN A 107 2.43 -29.03 2.19
C ASN A 107 1.64 -28.22 1.19
N ALA A 108 1.58 -28.73 -0.04
CA ALA A 108 0.90 -28.09 -1.15
C ALA A 108 -0.60 -27.80 -0.89
N ALA A 109 -1.30 -28.69 -0.21
CA ALA A 109 -2.72 -28.51 0.07
C ALA A 109 -2.97 -27.35 1.05
N LYS A 110 -2.16 -27.22 2.10
CA LYS A 110 -2.23 -26.08 3.03
C LYS A 110 -1.85 -24.78 2.33
N ALA A 111 -0.79 -24.79 1.52
CA ALA A 111 -0.35 -23.60 0.79
C ALA A 111 -1.45 -23.09 -0.16
N LEU A 112 -2.10 -23.97 -0.90
CA LEU A 112 -3.23 -23.62 -1.77
C LEU A 112 -4.43 -23.07 -0.99
N LEU A 113 -4.74 -23.66 0.18
CA LEU A 113 -5.83 -23.17 1.03
C LEU A 113 -5.57 -21.74 1.53
N PHE A 114 -4.36 -21.46 2.01
CA PHE A 114 -3.98 -20.12 2.45
C PHE A 114 -3.95 -19.11 1.29
N GLY A 115 -3.47 -19.52 0.12
CA GLY A 115 -3.52 -18.72 -1.09
C GLY A 115 -4.95 -18.38 -1.52
N ALA A 116 -5.85 -19.36 -1.51
CA ALA A 116 -7.26 -19.16 -1.84
C ALA A 116 -7.94 -18.21 -0.83
N ALA A 117 -7.67 -18.38 0.45
CA ALA A 117 -8.18 -17.46 1.50
C ALA A 117 -7.65 -16.04 1.31
N ALA A 118 -6.35 -15.87 1.01
CA ALA A 118 -5.75 -14.59 0.71
C ALA A 118 -6.36 -13.93 -0.54
N PHE A 119 -6.64 -14.70 -1.59
CA PHE A 119 -7.31 -14.21 -2.78
C PHE A 119 -8.70 -13.64 -2.45
N ILE A 120 -9.53 -14.41 -1.77
CA ILE A 120 -10.90 -14.00 -1.41
C ILE A 120 -10.87 -12.73 -0.56
N LEU A 121 -10.01 -12.69 0.45
CA LEU A 121 -9.91 -11.57 1.38
C LEU A 121 -9.39 -10.31 0.67
N CYS A 122 -8.35 -10.43 -0.13
CA CYS A 122 -7.76 -9.32 -0.88
C CYS A 122 -8.75 -8.78 -1.93
N PHE A 123 -9.41 -9.66 -2.68
CA PHE A 123 -10.42 -9.28 -3.66
C PHE A 123 -11.63 -8.57 -3.02
N ALA A 124 -12.11 -9.08 -1.89
CA ALA A 124 -13.20 -8.46 -1.16
C ALA A 124 -12.83 -7.06 -0.66
N LEU A 125 -11.63 -6.91 -0.04
CA LEU A 125 -11.14 -5.61 0.44
C LEU A 125 -10.98 -4.60 -0.70
N LEU A 126 -10.37 -4.99 -1.82
CA LEU A 126 -10.20 -4.12 -2.99
C LEU A 126 -11.56 -3.73 -3.59
N SER A 127 -12.52 -4.65 -3.63
CA SER A 127 -13.86 -4.37 -4.14
C SER A 127 -14.66 -3.43 -3.25
N LEU A 128 -14.55 -3.57 -1.93
CA LEU A 128 -15.16 -2.65 -0.96
C LEU A 128 -14.53 -1.25 -1.06
N LEU A 129 -13.21 -1.18 -1.17
CA LEU A 129 -12.50 0.08 -1.36
C LEU A 129 -12.94 0.79 -2.64
N MET A 130 -13.03 0.04 -3.75
CA MET A 130 -13.51 0.56 -5.03
C MET A 130 -14.94 1.10 -4.93
N ALA A 131 -15.84 0.41 -4.24
CA ALA A 131 -17.21 0.87 -4.02
C ALA A 131 -17.23 2.17 -3.19
N TYR A 132 -16.42 2.25 -2.15
CA TYR A 132 -16.28 3.44 -1.33
C TYR A 132 -15.77 4.66 -2.12
N VAL A 133 -14.71 4.46 -2.92
CA VAL A 133 -14.13 5.53 -3.77
C VAL A 133 -15.13 6.02 -4.80
N LYS A 134 -15.82 5.11 -5.50
CA LYS A 134 -16.87 5.49 -6.48
C LYS A 134 -17.99 6.30 -5.84
N LYS A 135 -18.41 5.94 -4.63
CA LYS A 135 -19.42 6.69 -3.88
C LYS A 135 -18.96 8.11 -3.57
N ARG A 136 -17.70 8.27 -3.16
CA ARG A 136 -17.11 9.58 -2.85
C ARG A 136 -16.94 10.45 -4.10
N GLN A 137 -16.47 9.88 -5.19
CA GLN A 137 -16.35 10.59 -6.46
C GLN A 137 -17.71 11.11 -6.97
N LYS A 138 -18.75 10.28 -6.85
CA LYS A 138 -20.11 10.70 -7.23
C LYS A 138 -20.59 11.87 -6.36
N GLN A 139 -20.37 11.85 -5.05
CA GLN A 139 -20.74 12.95 -4.17
C GLN A 139 -20.04 14.27 -4.55
N GLN A 140 -18.74 14.22 -4.87
CA GLN A 140 -17.98 15.39 -5.31
C GLN A 140 -18.44 15.93 -6.66
N SER A 141 -18.85 15.05 -7.58
CA SER A 141 -19.41 15.48 -8.88
C SER A 141 -20.76 16.16 -8.70
N ASP A 142 -21.62 15.58 -7.86
CA ASP A 142 -22.96 16.14 -7.60
C ASP A 142 -22.86 17.53 -6.91
N GLU A 143 -21.87 17.74 -6.01
CA GLU A 143 -21.61 19.04 -5.36
C GLU A 143 -21.12 20.13 -6.36
N LEU A 144 -20.38 19.74 -7.41
CA LEU A 144 -19.88 20.68 -8.43
C LEU A 144 -20.95 21.06 -9.47
N ASP A 145 -21.95 20.21 -9.69
CA ASP A 145 -23.04 20.47 -10.61
C ASP A 145 -24.14 21.37 -9.99
N ASP A 146 -24.13 21.55 -8.66
CA ASP A 146 -25.08 22.38 -7.91
C ASP A 146 -24.57 23.85 -7.70
N GLU A 147 -23.30 24.18 -8.06
CA GLU A 147 -22.74 25.55 -8.04
C GLU A 147 -22.83 26.23 -9.42
#